data_bb26fe5942a396dba46707891233366a
#
_entry.id   bb26fe5942a396dba46707891233366a
#
_cell.length_a   1.000
_cell.length_b   1.000
_cell.length_c   1.000
_cell.angle_alpha   90.00
_cell.angle_beta   90.00
_cell.angle_gamma   90.00
#
_symmetry.space_group_name_H-M   'P 1'
#
loop_
_entity.id
_entity.type
_entity.pdbx_description
1 polymer ?
#
loop_
_entity_poly.entity_id
_entity_poly.type
_entity_poly.pdbx_seq_one_letter_code
_entity_poly.pdbx_strand_id
1 'polypeptide(L)'
;MAKVHDAGVNTGEAGKKKALESALHHIEKEFGTGAIMRLGDLGTRMNIEVIPTGSLALDIAVGVGGYPRGRVIEIYGPESSGKTTLALHAIAEAQKEGGVAAFIDAEHALDPIYAHNLGVDTKNLLISQPDSGEQALSICEALVRSGAVDMVVIDWYRSRKLTGTSAISP
;
A
#
# COMPACT_ATOMS: atom_id res chain seq x y z
N MET A 1 -44.69 -30.67 43.01
CA MET A 1 -44.11 -29.45 42.45
C MET A 1 -42.59 -29.53 42.61
N ALA A 2 -41.89 -29.96 41.59
CA ALA A 2 -40.44 -30.08 41.61
C ALA A 2 -39.86 -28.83 40.93
N LYS A 3 -39.00 -28.07 41.63
CA LYS A 3 -38.19 -26.97 41.10
C LYS A 3 -37.08 -27.55 40.22
N VAL A 4 -37.13 -27.28 38.93
CA VAL A 4 -36.02 -27.53 38.02
C VAL A 4 -35.00 -26.42 38.28
N HIS A 5 -33.81 -26.79 38.78
CA HIS A 5 -32.65 -25.93 38.86
C HIS A 5 -32.02 -25.82 37.46
N ASP A 6 -32.17 -24.65 36.87
CA ASP A 6 -31.37 -24.22 35.71
C ASP A 6 -30.03 -23.67 36.24
N ALA A 7 -29.05 -24.53 36.29
CA ALA A 7 -27.66 -24.19 36.68
C ALA A 7 -26.66 -24.98 35.85
N GLY A 8 -26.51 -24.61 34.58
CA GLY A 8 -25.62 -25.37 33.68
C GLY A 8 -24.97 -24.65 32.53
N VAL A 9 -25.21 -23.36 32.28
CA VAL A 9 -24.74 -22.72 31.01
C VAL A 9 -23.60 -21.71 31.20
N ASN A 10 -23.34 -21.25 32.41
CA ASN A 10 -22.42 -20.10 32.62
C ASN A 10 -20.94 -20.44 32.87
N THR A 11 -20.57 -21.69 33.13
CA THR A 11 -19.19 -22.09 33.44
C THR A 11 -18.32 -22.26 32.19
N GLY A 12 -18.89 -22.55 31.03
CA GLY A 12 -18.17 -22.74 29.79
C GLY A 12 -17.69 -21.42 29.14
N GLU A 13 -18.53 -20.39 29.17
CA GLU A 13 -18.21 -19.09 28.57
C GLU A 13 -17.20 -18.29 29.40
N ALA A 14 -17.34 -18.25 30.69
CA ALA A 14 -16.40 -17.59 31.61
C ALA A 14 -15.01 -18.25 31.54
N GLY A 15 -14.93 -19.58 31.45
CA GLY A 15 -13.70 -20.31 31.25
C GLY A 15 -13.01 -20.01 29.93
N LYS A 16 -13.76 -19.94 28.82
CA LYS A 16 -13.24 -19.58 27.51
C LYS A 16 -12.72 -18.14 27.46
N LYS A 17 -13.43 -17.21 28.09
CA LYS A 17 -13.00 -15.80 28.15
C LYS A 17 -11.68 -15.66 28.90
N LYS A 18 -11.54 -16.30 30.05
CA LYS A 18 -10.31 -16.29 30.85
C LYS A 18 -9.12 -16.95 30.12
N ALA A 19 -9.36 -18.05 29.42
CA ALA A 19 -8.34 -18.71 28.61
C ALA A 19 -7.88 -17.82 27.46
N LEU A 20 -8.81 -17.12 26.78
CA LEU A 20 -8.50 -16.17 25.72
C LEU A 20 -7.67 -14.98 26.23
N GLU A 21 -8.06 -14.38 27.36
CA GLU A 21 -7.32 -13.27 27.98
C GLU A 21 -5.90 -13.69 28.36
N SER A 22 -5.74 -14.91 28.89
CA SER A 22 -4.41 -15.45 29.19
C SER A 22 -3.55 -15.65 27.94
N ALA A 23 -4.15 -16.15 26.86
CA ALA A 23 -3.46 -16.33 25.57
C ALA A 23 -3.04 -14.98 24.96
N LEU A 24 -3.92 -13.97 24.97
CA LEU A 24 -3.63 -12.62 24.50
C LEU A 24 -2.47 -12.01 25.28
N HIS A 25 -2.48 -12.11 26.60
CA HIS A 25 -1.40 -11.60 27.44
C HIS A 25 -0.06 -12.31 27.18
N HIS A 26 -0.09 -13.62 26.92
CA HIS A 26 1.11 -14.38 26.57
C HIS A 26 1.70 -13.92 25.23
N ILE A 27 0.85 -13.72 24.21
CA ILE A 27 1.25 -13.21 22.89
C ILE A 27 1.86 -11.81 23.01
N GLU A 28 1.24 -10.91 23.76
CA GLU A 28 1.80 -9.56 23.98
C GLU A 28 3.13 -9.57 24.70
N LYS A 29 3.33 -10.50 25.64
CA LYS A 29 4.60 -10.65 26.37
C LYS A 29 5.71 -11.21 25.49
N GLU A 30 5.38 -12.11 24.56
CA GLU A 30 6.38 -12.80 23.71
C GLU A 30 6.73 -11.98 22.46
N PHE A 31 5.74 -11.31 21.85
CA PHE A 31 5.86 -10.62 20.56
C PHE A 31 5.76 -9.09 20.65
N GLY A 32 5.50 -8.56 21.84
CA GLY A 32 5.37 -7.12 22.08
C GLY A 32 3.93 -6.62 22.06
N THR A 33 3.74 -5.42 22.62
CA THR A 33 2.43 -4.75 22.71
C THR A 33 1.91 -4.47 21.30
N GLY A 34 0.66 -4.85 21.02
CA GLY A 34 0.03 -4.67 19.71
C GLY A 34 0.26 -5.82 18.72
N ALA A 35 0.96 -6.89 19.13
CA ALA A 35 1.13 -8.09 18.30
C ALA A 35 -0.21 -8.78 17.97
N ILE A 36 -1.18 -8.62 18.82
CA ILE A 36 -2.56 -9.09 18.61
C ILE A 36 -3.55 -8.05 19.16
N MET A 37 -4.61 -7.78 18.40
CA MET A 37 -5.67 -6.86 18.80
C MET A 37 -7.00 -7.29 18.19
N ARG A 38 -8.09 -6.82 18.75
CA ARG A 38 -9.41 -7.05 18.15
C ARG A 38 -9.63 -6.03 17.06
N LEU A 39 -10.17 -6.47 15.93
CA LEU A 39 -10.46 -5.57 14.79
C LEU A 39 -11.40 -4.41 15.19
N GLY A 40 -12.31 -4.63 16.14
CA GLY A 40 -13.19 -3.59 16.67
C GLY A 40 -12.49 -2.55 17.57
N ASP A 41 -11.36 -2.89 18.16
CA ASP A 41 -10.57 -1.99 18.99
C ASP A 41 -9.67 -1.06 18.12
N LEU A 42 -9.54 -1.37 16.83
CA LEU A 42 -8.95 -0.50 15.79
C LEU A 42 -9.76 0.78 15.52
N GLY A 43 -10.86 0.98 16.21
CA GLY A 43 -11.72 2.17 16.11
C GLY A 43 -11.11 3.50 16.53
N THR A 44 -9.90 3.52 17.03
CA THR A 44 -9.08 4.71 17.10
C THR A 44 -8.21 4.73 15.85
N ARG A 45 -8.63 5.47 14.83
CA ARG A 45 -7.93 5.85 13.62
C ARG A 45 -6.45 5.49 13.70
N MET A 46 -6.04 4.40 13.06
CA MET A 46 -4.65 4.28 12.65
C MET A 46 -4.37 5.57 11.88
N ASN A 47 -3.52 6.42 12.44
CA ASN A 47 -3.06 7.62 11.76
C ASN A 47 -2.15 7.14 10.62
N ILE A 48 -2.79 6.68 9.54
CA ILE A 48 -2.09 6.18 8.37
C ILE A 48 -1.62 7.41 7.63
N GLU A 49 -0.30 7.59 7.57
CA GLU A 49 0.28 8.59 6.70
C GLU A 49 -0.05 8.23 5.25
N VAL A 50 -0.54 9.22 4.51
CA VAL A 50 -0.97 9.04 3.13
C VAL A 50 -0.30 10.09 2.24
N ILE A 51 -0.21 9.81 0.96
CA ILE A 51 0.07 10.77 -0.09
C ILE A 51 -1.25 11.02 -0.81
N PRO A 52 -1.74 12.25 -0.93
CA PRO A 52 -2.98 12.55 -1.65
C PRO A 52 -2.91 12.05 -3.09
N THR A 53 -4.03 11.62 -3.65
CA THR A 53 -4.07 11.15 -5.04
C THR A 53 -4.06 12.29 -6.06
N GLY A 54 -4.24 13.53 -5.62
CA GLY A 54 -4.48 14.69 -6.47
C GLY A 54 -5.95 14.83 -6.90
N SER A 55 -6.80 13.91 -6.48
CA SER A 55 -8.25 13.93 -6.74
C SER A 55 -9.03 13.78 -5.44
N LEU A 56 -9.68 14.84 -4.98
CA LEU A 56 -10.49 14.82 -3.77
C LEU A 56 -11.55 13.71 -3.78
N ALA A 57 -12.18 13.46 -4.94
CA ALA A 57 -13.18 12.42 -5.06
C ALA A 57 -12.60 11.02 -4.84
N LEU A 58 -11.37 10.79 -5.33
CA LEU A 58 -10.67 9.52 -5.13
C LEU A 58 -10.19 9.38 -3.69
N ASP A 59 -9.66 10.44 -3.08
CA ASP A 59 -9.22 10.46 -1.68
C ASP A 59 -10.37 10.07 -0.73
N ILE A 60 -11.57 10.60 -0.99
CA ILE A 60 -12.78 10.24 -0.25
C ILE A 60 -13.17 8.77 -0.51
N ALA A 61 -13.12 8.33 -1.76
CA ALA A 61 -13.53 6.98 -2.15
C ALA A 61 -12.60 5.90 -1.58
N VAL A 62 -11.30 6.17 -1.48
CA VAL A 62 -10.31 5.27 -0.84
C VAL A 62 -10.51 5.19 0.68
N GLY A 63 -11.12 6.21 1.29
CA GLY A 63 -11.55 6.21 2.69
C GLY A 63 -10.45 6.62 3.68
N VAL A 64 -9.18 6.58 3.30
CA VAL A 64 -8.04 6.99 4.15
C VAL A 64 -7.47 8.35 3.75
N GLY A 65 -7.99 8.96 2.68
CA GLY A 65 -7.59 10.30 2.24
C GLY A 65 -6.41 10.34 1.25
N GLY A 66 -6.02 9.20 0.69
CA GLY A 66 -4.94 9.12 -0.28
C GLY A 66 -4.31 7.73 -0.36
N TYR A 67 -3.14 7.65 -0.96
CA TYR A 67 -2.34 6.43 -1.02
C TYR A 67 -1.60 6.22 0.31
N PRO A 68 -1.80 5.09 1.01
CA PRO A 68 -1.11 4.82 2.27
C PRO A 68 0.39 4.64 2.06
N ARG A 69 1.20 5.35 2.84
CA ARG A 69 2.67 5.22 2.80
C ARG A 69 3.12 3.82 3.21
N GLY A 70 4.22 3.36 2.63
CA GLY A 70 4.80 2.04 2.92
C GLY A 70 3.96 0.87 2.41
N ARG A 71 3.13 1.08 1.38
CA ARG A 71 2.32 0.03 0.75
C ARG A 71 2.59 -0.04 -0.74
N VAL A 72 2.39 -1.24 -1.29
CA VAL A 72 2.33 -1.46 -2.74
C VAL A 72 0.89 -1.22 -3.18
N ILE A 73 0.72 -0.34 -4.17
CA ILE A 73 -0.57 0.03 -4.73
C ILE A 73 -0.56 -0.32 -6.20
N GLU A 74 -1.50 -1.15 -6.61
CA GLU A 74 -1.68 -1.52 -8.01
C GLU A 74 -2.80 -0.67 -8.63
N ILE A 75 -2.49 0.01 -9.74
CA ILE A 75 -3.43 0.76 -10.55
C ILE A 75 -3.56 0.06 -11.90
N TYR A 76 -4.72 -0.48 -12.18
CA TYR A 76 -4.98 -1.22 -13.41
C TYR A 76 -6.23 -0.72 -14.11
N GLY A 77 -6.30 -0.95 -15.41
CA GLY A 77 -7.42 -0.52 -16.26
C GLY A 77 -7.05 -0.60 -17.73
N PRO A 78 -8.00 -0.36 -18.64
CA PRO A 78 -7.75 -0.37 -20.07
C PRO A 78 -6.74 0.72 -20.46
N GLU A 79 -6.21 0.60 -21.66
CA GLU A 79 -5.37 1.62 -22.27
C GLU A 79 -6.09 2.97 -22.29
N SER A 80 -5.35 4.07 -22.14
CA SER A 80 -5.89 5.44 -22.11
C SER A 80 -6.90 5.73 -20.99
N SER A 81 -6.96 4.91 -19.94
CA SER A 81 -7.86 5.11 -18.79
C SER A 81 -7.36 6.11 -17.74
N GLY A 82 -6.18 6.72 -17.94
CA GLY A 82 -5.62 7.70 -17.02
C GLY A 82 -4.73 7.13 -15.90
N LYS A 83 -4.27 5.88 -16.01
CA LYS A 83 -3.36 5.26 -15.01
C LYS A 83 -2.11 6.08 -14.77
N THR A 84 -1.38 6.41 -15.84
CA THR A 84 -0.16 7.23 -15.80
C THR A 84 -0.45 8.64 -15.29
N THR A 85 -1.59 9.24 -15.70
CA THR A 85 -2.04 10.54 -15.19
C THR A 85 -2.20 10.52 -13.68
N LEU A 86 -2.86 9.48 -13.15
CA LEU A 86 -3.07 9.33 -11.72
C LEU A 86 -1.75 9.13 -10.95
N ALA A 87 -0.84 8.35 -11.50
CA ALA A 87 0.49 8.14 -10.95
C ALA A 87 1.32 9.45 -10.92
N LEU A 88 1.25 10.26 -11.99
CA LEU A 88 1.93 11.55 -12.06
C LEU A 88 1.36 12.57 -11.06
N HIS A 89 0.04 12.58 -10.84
CA HIS A 89 -0.57 13.39 -9.78
C HIS A 89 -0.05 12.98 -8.39
N ALA A 90 0.04 11.66 -8.11
CA ALA A 90 0.58 11.19 -6.85
C ALA A 90 2.04 11.62 -6.64
N ILE A 91 2.86 11.58 -7.70
CA ILE A 91 4.23 12.10 -7.67
C ILE A 91 4.24 13.59 -7.34
N ALA A 92 3.39 14.38 -8.01
CA ALA A 92 3.30 15.82 -7.76
C ALA A 92 2.91 16.12 -6.31
N GLU A 93 1.97 15.38 -5.74
CA GLU A 93 1.57 15.53 -4.34
C GLU A 93 2.71 15.12 -3.37
N ALA A 94 3.40 14.01 -3.64
CA ALA A 94 4.56 13.60 -2.84
C ALA A 94 5.67 14.67 -2.85
N GLN A 95 5.96 15.25 -4.02
CA GLN A 95 6.97 16.31 -4.15
C GLN A 95 6.56 17.61 -3.46
N LYS A 96 5.26 17.97 -3.44
CA LYS A 96 4.75 19.14 -2.68
C LYS A 96 5.01 19.02 -1.18
N GLU A 97 5.01 17.81 -0.65
CA GLU A 97 5.35 17.52 0.75
C GLU A 97 6.87 17.45 0.99
N GLY A 98 7.68 17.73 -0.03
CA GLY A 98 9.15 17.66 0.04
C GLY A 98 9.72 16.25 -0.17
N GLY A 99 8.89 15.29 -0.57
CA GLY A 99 9.31 13.92 -0.81
C GLY A 99 10.08 13.74 -2.11
N VAL A 100 10.98 12.75 -2.13
CA VAL A 100 11.73 12.32 -3.32
C VAL A 100 10.94 11.25 -4.03
N ALA A 101 10.69 11.44 -5.33
CA ALA A 101 9.97 10.49 -6.16
C ALA A 101 10.84 9.93 -7.29
N ALA A 102 10.60 8.67 -7.65
CA ALA A 102 11.20 8.02 -8.79
C ALA A 102 10.13 7.43 -9.71
N PHE A 103 10.34 7.54 -11.01
CA PHE A 103 9.50 6.97 -12.06
C PHE A 103 10.31 5.99 -12.91
N ILE A 104 9.92 4.74 -12.90
CA ILE A 104 10.52 3.68 -13.71
C ILE A 104 9.60 3.47 -14.91
N ASP A 105 10.00 4.04 -16.04
CA ASP A 105 9.25 4.08 -17.31
C ASP A 105 9.66 2.90 -18.19
N ALA A 106 9.07 1.75 -17.98
CA ALA A 106 9.34 0.58 -18.81
C ALA A 106 8.58 0.62 -20.16
N GLU A 107 7.65 1.56 -20.34
CA GLU A 107 6.96 1.79 -21.60
C GLU A 107 7.68 2.79 -22.51
N HIS A 108 8.60 3.59 -21.96
CA HIS A 108 9.26 4.71 -22.65
C HIS A 108 8.26 5.74 -23.18
N ALA A 109 7.17 5.97 -22.44
CA ALA A 109 6.04 6.78 -22.89
C ALA A 109 5.83 8.06 -22.05
N LEU A 110 6.67 8.32 -21.05
CA LEU A 110 6.57 9.52 -20.22
C LEU A 110 6.83 10.78 -21.04
N ASP A 111 5.84 11.66 -21.09
CA ASP A 111 5.98 13.01 -21.65
C ASP A 111 6.33 14.00 -20.51
N PRO A 112 7.55 14.59 -20.53
CA PRO A 112 7.98 15.53 -19.50
C PRO A 112 7.14 16.82 -19.47
N ILE A 113 6.61 17.26 -20.62
CA ILE A 113 5.77 18.45 -20.71
C ILE A 113 4.42 18.17 -20.05
N TYR A 114 3.84 17.02 -20.32
CA TYR A 114 2.61 16.57 -19.69
C TYR A 114 2.77 16.41 -18.18
N ALA A 115 3.85 15.77 -17.73
CA ALA A 115 4.16 15.62 -16.31
C ALA A 115 4.29 17.00 -15.61
N HIS A 116 5.00 17.93 -16.22
CA HIS A 116 5.13 19.29 -15.71
C HIS A 116 3.78 20.00 -15.59
N ASN A 117 2.92 19.88 -16.60
CA ASN A 117 1.57 20.47 -16.59
C ASN A 117 0.66 19.90 -15.49
N LEU A 118 0.90 18.67 -15.05
CA LEU A 118 0.23 18.03 -13.92
C LEU A 118 0.81 18.45 -12.55
N GLY A 119 1.87 19.28 -12.56
CA GLY A 119 2.48 19.80 -11.33
C GLY A 119 3.69 19.02 -10.84
N VAL A 120 4.21 18.07 -11.64
CA VAL A 120 5.43 17.33 -11.30
C VAL A 120 6.64 18.27 -11.43
N ASP A 121 7.48 18.32 -10.41
CA ASP A 121 8.82 18.91 -10.52
C ASP A 121 9.74 17.96 -11.32
N THR A 122 9.76 18.15 -12.61
CA THR A 122 10.54 17.32 -13.54
C THR A 122 12.06 17.46 -13.39
N LYS A 123 12.53 18.51 -12.71
CA LYS A 123 13.97 18.69 -12.43
C LYS A 123 14.47 17.79 -11.32
N ASN A 124 13.60 17.47 -10.37
CA ASN A 124 13.93 16.66 -9.20
C ASN A 124 13.30 15.25 -9.26
N LEU A 125 12.56 14.93 -10.32
CA LEU A 125 12.05 13.57 -10.53
C LEU A 125 13.18 12.65 -11.00
N LEU A 126 13.42 11.57 -10.28
CA LEU A 126 14.31 10.50 -10.73
C LEU A 126 13.59 9.68 -11.80
N ILE A 127 14.21 9.50 -12.97
CA ILE A 127 13.65 8.69 -14.03
C ILE A 127 14.61 7.57 -14.42
N SER A 128 14.06 6.39 -14.66
CA SER A 128 14.77 5.24 -15.22
C SER A 128 13.95 4.62 -16.33
N GLN A 129 14.61 4.21 -17.41
CA GLN A 129 13.98 3.57 -18.59
C GLN A 129 14.64 2.20 -18.83
N PRO A 130 14.26 1.17 -18.06
CA PRO A 130 14.87 -0.15 -18.17
C PRO A 130 14.44 -0.88 -19.45
N ASP A 131 15.34 -1.71 -19.97
CA ASP A 131 15.07 -2.53 -21.16
C ASP A 131 14.27 -3.81 -20.82
N SER A 132 14.26 -4.23 -19.55
CA SER A 132 13.56 -5.43 -19.10
C SER A 132 12.89 -5.23 -17.76
N GLY A 133 11.93 -6.11 -17.45
CA GLY A 133 11.23 -6.09 -16.17
C GLY A 133 12.11 -6.45 -14.98
N GLU A 134 13.03 -7.37 -15.18
CA GLU A 134 14.01 -7.75 -14.16
C GLU A 134 14.88 -6.56 -13.79
N GLN A 135 15.30 -5.78 -14.77
CA GLN A 135 16.05 -4.53 -14.55
C GLN A 135 15.21 -3.51 -13.81
N ALA A 136 13.93 -3.33 -14.19
CA ALA A 136 13.01 -2.43 -13.51
C ALA A 136 12.86 -2.79 -12.03
N LEU A 137 12.67 -4.07 -11.72
CA LEU A 137 12.54 -4.56 -10.35
C LEU A 137 13.85 -4.39 -9.55
N SER A 138 15.00 -4.65 -10.17
CA SER A 138 16.30 -4.45 -9.51
C SER A 138 16.57 -2.98 -9.18
N ILE A 139 16.19 -2.07 -10.07
CA ILE A 139 16.28 -0.62 -9.84
C ILE A 139 15.32 -0.20 -8.72
N CYS A 140 14.07 -0.69 -8.75
CA CYS A 140 13.10 -0.44 -7.69
C CYS A 140 13.62 -0.93 -6.33
N GLU A 141 14.16 -2.15 -6.27
CA GLU A 141 14.74 -2.69 -5.04
C GLU A 141 15.87 -1.81 -4.50
N ALA A 142 16.78 -1.36 -5.36
CA ALA A 142 17.88 -0.49 -4.96
C ALA A 142 17.38 0.85 -4.40
N LEU A 143 16.36 1.46 -5.04
CA LEU A 143 15.75 2.70 -4.57
C LEU A 143 15.06 2.51 -3.20
N VAL A 144 14.25 1.47 -3.06
CA VAL A 144 13.56 1.18 -1.79
C VAL A 144 14.55 0.88 -0.67
N ARG A 145 15.59 0.09 -0.93
CA ARG A 145 16.64 -0.22 0.06
C ARG A 145 17.43 1.00 0.50
N SER A 146 17.55 2.02 -0.33
CA SER A 146 18.25 3.26 0.04
C SER A 146 17.59 4.00 1.19
N GLY A 147 16.28 3.83 1.37
CA GLY A 147 15.47 4.58 2.34
C GLY A 147 15.39 6.09 2.05
N ALA A 148 15.84 6.54 0.88
CA ALA A 148 15.92 7.95 0.51
C ALA A 148 14.82 8.38 -0.48
N VAL A 149 13.90 7.48 -0.82
CA VAL A 149 12.82 7.72 -1.78
C VAL A 149 11.49 7.50 -1.09
N ASP A 150 10.59 8.48 -1.19
CA ASP A 150 9.26 8.45 -0.58
C ASP A 150 8.23 7.75 -1.46
N MET A 151 8.43 7.81 -2.78
CA MET A 151 7.56 7.17 -3.76
C MET A 151 8.35 6.60 -4.94
N VAL A 152 8.03 5.37 -5.33
CA VAL A 152 8.52 4.76 -6.57
C VAL A 152 7.31 4.35 -7.39
N VAL A 153 7.24 4.84 -8.62
CA VAL A 153 6.24 4.42 -9.62
C VAL A 153 6.92 3.52 -10.63
N ILE A 154 6.30 2.40 -10.97
CA ILE A 154 6.72 1.53 -12.08
C ILE A 154 5.57 1.53 -13.07
N ASP A 155 5.78 2.16 -14.23
CA ASP A 155 4.81 2.15 -15.33
C ASP A 155 5.18 1.04 -16.31
N TRP A 156 4.29 0.05 -16.39
CA TRP A 156 4.55 -1.20 -17.08
C TRP A 156 3.36 -1.66 -17.88
N TYR A 157 3.61 -2.00 -19.15
CA TYR A 157 2.61 -2.64 -19.99
C TYR A 157 2.78 -4.16 -20.03
N ARG A 158 1.68 -4.87 -19.91
CA ARG A 158 1.62 -6.35 -19.79
C ARG A 158 2.16 -7.11 -21.02
N SER A 159 2.47 -6.46 -22.13
CA SER A 159 2.89 -7.13 -23.37
C SER A 159 4.40 -7.40 -23.49
N ARG A 160 5.25 -6.82 -22.66
CA ARG A 160 6.67 -7.21 -22.60
C ARG A 160 6.79 -8.47 -21.75
N LYS A 161 6.94 -9.62 -22.42
CA LYS A 161 7.24 -10.89 -21.77
C LYS A 161 8.50 -10.74 -20.92
N LEU A 162 8.43 -11.11 -19.65
CA LEU A 162 9.60 -11.42 -18.86
C LEU A 162 10.39 -12.48 -19.59
N THR A 163 11.54 -12.11 -20.19
CA THR A 163 12.42 -13.07 -20.83
C THR A 163 13.16 -13.78 -19.72
N GLY A 164 12.69 -14.96 -19.35
CA GLY A 164 13.47 -15.86 -18.49
C GLY A 164 12.81 -16.42 -17.24
N THR A 165 11.51 -16.35 -17.04
CA THR A 165 10.89 -17.06 -15.93
C THR A 165 9.62 -17.78 -16.38
N SER A 166 9.61 -19.09 -16.13
CA SER A 166 8.49 -19.99 -16.27
C SER A 166 7.25 -19.39 -15.58
N ALA A 167 6.13 -19.38 -16.31
CA ALA A 167 4.81 -19.05 -15.83
C ALA A 167 4.54 -19.69 -14.46
N ILE A 168 4.24 -18.89 -13.48
CA ILE A 168 3.38 -19.31 -12.39
C ILE A 168 1.98 -19.14 -12.97
N SER A 169 1.44 -20.23 -13.47
CA SER A 169 0.03 -20.36 -13.82
C SER A 169 -0.81 -20.37 -12.55
N PRO A 170 -2.10 -19.98 -12.65
CA PRO A 170 -3.01 -19.73 -11.54
C PRO A 170 -3.27 -20.92 -10.65
#